data_6e1734524a620b1415838d1c60258098
#
_entry.id   6e1734524a620b1415838d1c60258098
#
_cell.length_a   1.000
_cell.length_b   1.000
_cell.length_c   1.000
_cell.angle_alpha   90.00
_cell.angle_beta   90.00
_cell.angle_gamma   90.00
#
_symmetry.space_group_name_H-M   'P 1'
#
loop_
_entity.id
_entity.type
_entity.pdbx_description
1 polymer ?
#
loop_
_entity_poly.entity_id
_entity_poly.type
_entity_poly.pdbx_seq_one_letter_code
_entity_poly.pdbx_strand_id
1 'polypeptide(L)'
;TFYKSKDDIFDINHLEKVLRDYQKDLKTFDAHILMNFKYRIWQDALRSVKDDGTPEGGWQYYNVTFDCNLDVTGEFKKIMHFDYVYSSACPCSTALSEHAALNRGVYGIPHSQRSIARVSVEFDDLIWIEDMLDMCNEALTTETLVFCKRQDEQAFAQARRLLFQKYLTFRFPVP
;
A
#
# COMPACT_ATOMS: atom_id res chain seq x y z
N THR A 1 7.12 -2.58 31.13
CA THR A 1 7.64 -1.45 30.33
C THR A 1 6.52 -0.84 29.51
N PHE A 2 5.79 -1.58 28.69
CA PHE A 2 4.57 -1.09 28.00
C PHE A 2 3.52 -0.50 28.93
N TYR A 3 3.36 -1.03 30.13
CA TYR A 3 2.43 -0.52 31.12
C TYR A 3 2.79 0.89 31.64
N LYS A 4 4.05 1.28 31.57
CA LYS A 4 4.52 2.61 31.98
C LYS A 4 4.24 3.70 30.95
N SER A 5 4.08 3.32 29.67
CA SER A 5 3.88 4.21 28.52
C SER A 5 2.45 4.18 27.95
N LYS A 6 1.49 3.60 28.68
CA LYS A 6 0.12 3.41 28.16
C LYS A 6 -0.63 4.71 27.88
N ASP A 7 -0.26 5.80 28.53
CA ASP A 7 -0.90 7.11 28.42
C ASP A 7 -0.11 8.06 27.49
N ASP A 8 1.06 7.61 26.96
CA ASP A 8 1.85 8.40 26.03
C ASP A 8 1.31 8.23 24.59
N ILE A 9 1.38 9.29 23.79
CA ILE A 9 1.12 9.20 22.36
C ILE A 9 2.18 8.27 21.76
N PHE A 10 1.73 7.27 20.98
CA PHE A 10 2.64 6.33 20.34
C PHE A 10 3.57 7.07 19.35
N ASP A 11 4.87 6.97 19.59
CA ASP A 11 5.95 7.42 18.72
C ASP A 11 6.91 6.25 18.53
N ILE A 12 7.52 6.14 17.34
CA ILE A 12 8.51 5.10 17.02
C ILE A 12 9.71 5.15 17.99
N ASN A 13 10.07 6.33 18.49
CA ASN A 13 11.13 6.51 19.48
C ASN A 13 10.79 5.84 20.83
N HIS A 14 9.51 5.62 21.12
CA HIS A 14 9.09 4.83 22.27
C HIS A 14 9.53 3.36 22.16
N LEU A 15 9.60 2.81 20.95
CA LEU A 15 10.06 1.44 20.75
C LEU A 15 11.54 1.28 21.10
N GLU A 16 12.36 2.27 20.75
CA GLU A 16 13.77 2.26 21.16
C GLU A 16 13.91 2.26 22.69
N LYS A 17 13.18 3.14 23.37
CA LYS A 17 13.19 3.19 24.83
C LYS A 17 12.73 1.86 25.45
N VAL A 18 11.67 1.26 24.90
CA VAL A 18 11.18 -0.03 25.36
C VAL A 18 12.24 -1.12 25.19
N LEU A 19 12.93 -1.17 24.05
CA LEU A 19 13.98 -2.17 23.81
C LEU A 19 15.18 -1.96 24.71
N ARG A 20 15.59 -0.72 24.96
CA ARG A 20 16.67 -0.38 25.92
C ARG A 20 16.31 -0.79 27.36
N ASP A 21 15.07 -0.56 27.76
CA ASP A 21 14.57 -1.00 29.07
C ASP A 21 14.56 -2.55 29.16
N TYR A 22 14.16 -3.26 28.08
CA TYR A 22 14.23 -4.72 28.04
C TYR A 22 15.65 -5.26 28.14
N GLN A 23 16.62 -4.71 27.38
CA GLN A 23 18.01 -5.11 27.51
C GLN A 23 18.51 -4.97 28.95
N LYS A 24 18.18 -3.85 29.58
CA LYS A 24 18.60 -3.56 30.96
C LYS A 24 17.91 -4.49 31.99
N ASP A 25 16.60 -4.63 31.91
CA ASP A 25 15.81 -5.37 32.89
C ASP A 25 16.04 -6.89 32.79
N LEU A 26 16.18 -7.40 31.56
CA LEU A 26 16.38 -8.84 31.29
C LEU A 26 17.87 -9.21 31.16
N LYS A 27 18.78 -8.23 31.18
CA LYS A 27 20.23 -8.41 31.00
C LYS A 27 20.56 -9.19 29.72
N THR A 28 19.85 -8.86 28.62
CA THR A 28 20.08 -9.43 27.29
C THR A 28 21.05 -8.56 26.49
N PHE A 29 21.69 -9.15 25.47
CA PHE A 29 22.65 -8.43 24.64
C PHE A 29 21.97 -7.73 23.47
N ASP A 30 20.84 -8.24 23.02
CA ASP A 30 20.02 -7.72 21.92
C ASP A 30 18.56 -7.71 22.31
N ALA A 31 17.77 -6.89 21.63
CA ALA A 31 16.33 -6.84 21.80
C ALA A 31 15.65 -6.53 20.47
N HIS A 32 14.60 -7.24 20.18
CA HIS A 32 13.86 -7.14 18.92
C HIS A 32 12.36 -7.03 19.17
N ILE A 33 11.66 -6.18 18.41
CA ILE A 33 10.23 -6.03 18.47
C ILE A 33 9.63 -5.98 17.06
N LEU A 34 8.62 -6.79 16.85
CA LEU A 34 7.76 -6.76 15.67
C LEU A 34 6.37 -6.25 16.07
N MET A 35 5.99 -5.10 15.55
CA MET A 35 4.67 -4.52 15.79
C MET A 35 3.85 -4.53 14.52
N ASN A 36 2.85 -5.41 14.48
CA ASN A 36 1.96 -5.57 13.34
C ASN A 36 0.61 -4.90 13.62
N PHE A 37 0.14 -4.08 12.69
CA PHE A 37 -1.16 -3.46 12.78
C PHE A 37 -1.77 -3.19 11.41
N LYS A 38 -3.06 -2.83 11.39
CA LYS A 38 -3.75 -2.38 10.18
C LYS A 38 -3.92 -0.88 10.22
N TYR A 39 -3.31 -0.19 9.29
CA TYR A 39 -3.50 1.24 9.10
C TYR A 39 -4.68 1.49 8.16
N ARG A 40 -5.57 2.40 8.54
CA ARG A 40 -6.76 2.71 7.75
C ARG A 40 -6.64 4.08 7.10
N ILE A 41 -6.98 4.15 5.83
CA ILE A 41 -7.05 5.40 5.07
C ILE A 41 -8.43 5.48 4.43
N TRP A 42 -9.04 6.65 4.50
CA TRP A 42 -10.31 6.88 3.82
C TRP A 42 -10.06 7.06 2.34
N GLN A 43 -10.87 6.38 1.52
CA GLN A 43 -10.83 6.50 0.07
C GLN A 43 -12.21 6.91 -0.43
N ASP A 44 -12.26 8.05 -1.13
CA ASP A 44 -13.48 8.54 -1.76
C ASP A 44 -13.85 7.67 -2.96
N ALA A 45 -15.15 7.53 -3.21
CA ALA A 45 -15.66 6.91 -4.42
C ALA A 45 -15.36 7.79 -5.64
N LEU A 46 -15.18 7.18 -6.81
CA LEU A 46 -14.82 7.91 -8.02
C LEU A 46 -15.93 8.88 -8.50
N ARG A 47 -17.18 8.50 -8.36
CA ARG A 47 -18.35 9.28 -8.84
C ARG A 47 -19.53 9.26 -7.90
N SER A 48 -19.60 8.30 -7.00
CA SER A 48 -20.74 8.18 -6.09
C SER A 48 -20.69 9.27 -5.04
N VAL A 49 -21.82 9.95 -4.87
CA VAL A 49 -22.03 11.00 -3.87
C VAL A 49 -23.23 10.69 -3.01
N LYS A 50 -23.21 11.18 -1.78
CA LYS A 50 -24.33 11.15 -0.84
C LYS A 50 -25.39 12.19 -1.24
N ASP A 51 -26.53 12.17 -0.55
CA ASP A 51 -27.63 13.12 -0.78
C ASP A 51 -27.24 14.57 -0.53
N ASP A 52 -26.23 14.81 0.31
CA ASP A 52 -25.66 16.14 0.61
C ASP A 52 -24.61 16.59 -0.40
N GLY A 53 -24.32 15.79 -1.44
CA GLY A 53 -23.33 16.08 -2.47
C GLY A 53 -21.87 15.74 -2.08
N THR A 54 -21.62 15.27 -0.87
CA THR A 54 -20.28 14.81 -0.47
C THR A 54 -19.95 13.46 -1.08
N PRO A 55 -18.68 13.16 -1.40
CA PRO A 55 -18.29 11.84 -1.91
C PRO A 55 -18.69 10.73 -0.94
N GLU A 56 -19.23 9.65 -1.46
CA GLU A 56 -19.27 8.38 -0.75
C GLU A 56 -17.85 7.79 -0.70
N GLY A 57 -17.63 6.77 0.10
CA GLY A 57 -16.32 6.17 0.20
C GLY A 57 -16.26 5.06 1.23
N GLY A 58 -15.06 4.59 1.49
CA GLY A 58 -14.81 3.52 2.45
C GLY A 58 -13.40 3.57 3.02
N TRP A 59 -13.19 2.77 4.06
CA TRP A 59 -11.88 2.61 4.67
C TRP A 59 -11.09 1.52 3.95
N GLN A 60 -9.95 1.89 3.35
CA GLN A 60 -8.94 0.94 2.90
C GLN A 60 -8.01 0.64 4.07
N TYR A 61 -7.71 -0.66 4.26
CA TYR A 61 -6.80 -1.12 5.31
C TYR A 61 -5.52 -1.65 4.67
N TYR A 62 -4.40 -1.18 5.19
CA TYR A 62 -3.06 -1.63 4.81
C TYR A 62 -2.40 -2.34 5.98
N ASN A 63 -1.74 -3.46 5.73
CA ASN A 63 -0.93 -4.11 6.76
C ASN A 63 0.40 -3.37 6.86
N VAL A 64 0.75 -2.98 8.08
CA VAL A 64 2.01 -2.33 8.40
C VAL A 64 2.69 -3.11 9.50
N THR A 65 4.00 -3.27 9.38
CA THR A 65 4.84 -3.86 10.42
C THR A 65 6.02 -2.94 10.67
N PHE A 66 6.20 -2.53 11.91
CA PHE A 66 7.48 -1.99 12.37
C PHE A 66 8.33 -3.14 12.90
N ASP A 67 9.49 -3.30 12.32
CA ASP A 67 10.53 -4.26 12.69
C ASP A 67 11.70 -3.45 13.26
N CYS A 68 11.86 -3.49 14.58
CA CYS A 68 12.85 -2.70 15.27
C CYS A 68 13.81 -3.61 16.04
N ASN A 69 15.09 -3.42 15.84
CA ASN A 69 16.16 -4.17 16.46
C ASN A 69 17.14 -3.25 17.17
N LEU A 70 17.47 -3.58 18.41
CA LEU A 70 18.52 -2.95 19.19
C LEU A 70 19.61 -3.99 19.45
N ASP A 71 20.77 -3.80 18.85
CA ASP A 71 21.86 -4.76 18.93
C ASP A 71 22.75 -4.57 20.19
N VAL A 72 23.73 -5.44 20.33
CA VAL A 72 24.70 -5.42 21.44
C VAL A 72 25.56 -4.15 21.47
N THR A 73 25.73 -3.48 20.34
CA THR A 73 26.50 -2.22 20.25
C THR A 73 25.69 -1.00 20.64
N GLY A 74 24.37 -1.19 20.80
CA GLY A 74 23.41 -0.12 21.06
C GLY A 74 22.91 0.55 19.79
N GLU A 75 23.21 0.00 18.60
CA GLU A 75 22.66 0.46 17.33
C GLU A 75 21.17 0.08 17.25
N PHE A 76 20.32 1.06 16.99
CA PHE A 76 18.88 0.88 16.85
C PHE A 76 18.48 0.99 15.38
N LYS A 77 18.03 -0.13 14.79
CA LYS A 77 17.55 -0.20 13.41
C LYS A 77 16.04 -0.27 13.38
N LYS A 78 15.47 0.46 12.44
CA LYS A 78 14.02 0.55 12.21
C LYS A 78 13.71 0.21 10.76
N ILE A 79 12.86 -0.78 10.55
CA ILE A 79 12.36 -1.13 9.21
C ILE A 79 10.84 -1.05 9.26
N MET A 80 10.25 -0.36 8.31
CA MET A 80 8.82 -0.40 8.06
C MET A 80 8.54 -1.33 6.89
N HIS A 81 7.70 -2.33 7.10
CA HIS A 81 7.10 -3.13 6.03
C HIS A 81 5.69 -2.64 5.79
N PHE A 82 5.38 -2.31 4.55
CA PHE A 82 4.10 -1.79 4.12
C PHE A 82 3.55 -2.67 2.99
N ASP A 83 2.38 -3.28 3.20
CA ASP A 83 1.70 -4.10 2.20
C ASP A 83 0.77 -3.22 1.37
N TYR A 84 1.27 -2.66 0.28
CA TYR A 84 0.49 -1.85 -0.65
C TYR A 84 -0.42 -2.73 -1.50
N VAL A 85 -1.72 -2.45 -1.44
CA VAL A 85 -2.75 -3.17 -2.21
C VAL A 85 -3.07 -2.38 -3.46
N TYR A 86 -2.91 -3.01 -4.62
CA TYR A 86 -3.16 -2.37 -5.91
C TYR A 86 -3.93 -3.28 -6.86
N SER A 87 -4.51 -2.67 -7.90
CA SER A 87 -5.21 -3.37 -8.95
C SER A 87 -4.27 -3.64 -10.14
N SER A 88 -4.13 -4.89 -10.52
CA SER A 88 -3.37 -5.28 -11.72
C SER A 88 -4.29 -5.93 -12.77
N ALA A 89 -3.83 -6.07 -14.01
CA ALA A 89 -4.51 -6.82 -15.04
C ALA A 89 -3.88 -8.19 -15.21
N CYS A 90 -4.70 -9.22 -15.47
CA CYS A 90 -4.21 -10.55 -15.82
C CYS A 90 -3.45 -10.50 -17.16
N PRO A 91 -2.18 -10.94 -17.24
CA PRO A 91 -1.41 -10.92 -18.48
C PRO A 91 -2.07 -11.72 -19.61
N CYS A 92 -2.63 -12.89 -19.31
CA CYS A 92 -3.33 -13.72 -20.29
C CYS A 92 -4.58 -13.02 -20.85
N SER A 93 -5.38 -12.40 -19.98
CA SER A 93 -6.57 -11.65 -20.39
C SER A 93 -6.20 -10.41 -21.21
N THR A 94 -5.06 -9.79 -20.89
CA THR A 94 -4.47 -8.69 -21.64
C THR A 94 -4.11 -9.13 -23.06
N ALA A 95 -3.36 -10.22 -23.20
CA ALA A 95 -2.98 -10.75 -24.50
C ALA A 95 -4.18 -11.15 -25.37
N LEU A 96 -5.22 -11.74 -24.77
CA LEU A 96 -6.47 -12.05 -25.48
C LEU A 96 -7.23 -10.79 -25.93
N SER A 97 -7.24 -9.74 -25.13
CA SER A 97 -7.84 -8.46 -25.47
C SER A 97 -7.10 -7.77 -26.61
N GLU A 98 -5.77 -7.81 -26.60
CA GLU A 98 -4.94 -7.31 -27.70
C GLU A 98 -5.18 -8.09 -29.01
N HIS A 99 -5.21 -9.41 -28.91
CA HIS A 99 -5.50 -10.26 -30.08
C HIS A 99 -6.90 -9.96 -30.65
N ALA A 100 -7.90 -9.78 -29.81
CA ALA A 100 -9.25 -9.42 -30.25
C ALA A 100 -9.30 -8.03 -30.90
N ALA A 101 -8.56 -7.07 -30.37
CA ALA A 101 -8.46 -5.72 -30.94
C ALA A 101 -7.81 -5.76 -32.33
N LEU A 102 -6.70 -6.48 -32.47
CA LEU A 102 -5.94 -6.58 -33.73
C LEU A 102 -6.70 -7.34 -34.82
N ASN A 103 -7.37 -8.44 -34.47
CA ASN A 103 -7.96 -9.34 -35.47
C ASN A 103 -9.45 -9.09 -35.73
N ARG A 104 -10.16 -8.46 -34.80
CA ARG A 104 -11.62 -8.26 -34.91
C ARG A 104 -12.07 -6.81 -34.69
N GLY A 105 -11.14 -5.89 -34.43
CA GLY A 105 -11.45 -4.50 -34.11
C GLY A 105 -12.26 -4.32 -32.82
N VAL A 106 -12.32 -5.34 -31.95
CA VAL A 106 -13.11 -5.32 -30.71
C VAL A 106 -12.16 -5.22 -29.52
N TYR A 107 -12.30 -4.13 -28.76
CA TYR A 107 -11.56 -3.95 -27.52
C TYR A 107 -12.24 -4.67 -26.37
N GLY A 108 -11.56 -5.65 -25.78
CA GLY A 108 -11.91 -6.22 -24.49
C GLY A 108 -11.21 -5.47 -23.35
N ILE A 109 -11.80 -5.50 -22.16
CA ILE A 109 -11.14 -5.01 -20.94
C ILE A 109 -10.61 -6.23 -20.20
N PRO A 110 -9.30 -6.35 -19.98
CA PRO A 110 -8.72 -7.45 -19.21
C PRO A 110 -9.32 -7.45 -17.80
N HIS A 111 -9.59 -8.63 -17.25
CA HIS A 111 -10.09 -8.69 -15.88
C HIS A 111 -9.01 -8.17 -14.89
N SER A 112 -9.46 -7.47 -13.87
CA SER A 112 -8.60 -6.95 -12.82
C SER A 112 -8.29 -8.02 -11.77
N GLN A 113 -7.09 -7.93 -11.21
CA GLN A 113 -6.63 -8.74 -10.10
C GLN A 113 -6.24 -7.81 -8.95
N ARG A 114 -6.55 -8.23 -7.73
CA ARG A 114 -6.02 -7.56 -6.54
C ARG A 114 -4.64 -8.13 -6.25
N SER A 115 -3.65 -7.26 -6.21
CA SER A 115 -2.26 -7.60 -5.95
C SER A 115 -1.74 -6.88 -4.72
N ILE A 116 -0.70 -7.41 -4.12
CA ILE A 116 -0.03 -6.81 -2.96
C ILE A 116 1.44 -6.67 -3.29
N ALA A 117 1.96 -5.46 -3.15
CA ALA A 117 3.39 -5.19 -3.18
C ALA A 117 3.86 -4.94 -1.74
N ARG A 118 4.77 -5.78 -1.26
CA ARG A 118 5.43 -5.55 0.03
C ARG A 118 6.62 -4.65 -0.15
N VAL A 119 6.55 -3.46 0.42
CA VAL A 119 7.64 -2.49 0.44
C VAL A 119 8.27 -2.52 1.82
N SER A 120 9.60 -2.60 1.88
CA SER A 120 10.37 -2.59 3.13
C SER A 120 11.37 -1.45 3.07
N VAL A 121 11.31 -0.55 4.04
CA VAL A 121 12.17 0.63 4.10
C VAL A 121 12.84 0.68 5.46
N GLU A 122 14.17 0.68 5.46
CA GLU A 122 14.96 1.05 6.64
C GLU A 122 15.04 2.59 6.68
N PHE A 123 14.84 3.18 7.84
CA PHE A 123 14.74 4.64 7.97
C PHE A 123 15.35 5.13 9.28
N ASP A 124 15.97 6.30 9.25
CA ASP A 124 16.50 7.00 10.41
C ASP A 124 15.45 7.97 10.98
N ASP A 125 14.91 8.82 10.13
CA ASP A 125 13.86 9.77 10.48
C ASP A 125 12.47 9.17 10.24
N LEU A 126 11.45 9.70 10.91
CA LEU A 126 10.07 9.23 10.79
C LEU A 126 9.58 9.35 9.34
N ILE A 127 9.14 8.23 8.78
CA ILE A 127 8.40 8.19 7.51
C ILE A 127 6.93 7.95 7.85
N TRP A 128 6.05 8.83 7.34
CA TRP A 128 4.62 8.65 7.50
C TRP A 128 4.10 7.56 6.56
N ILE A 129 3.11 6.81 7.04
CA ILE A 129 2.48 5.74 6.24
C ILE A 129 1.77 6.33 5.03
N GLU A 130 1.23 7.53 5.17
CA GLU A 130 0.61 8.30 4.09
C GLU A 130 1.62 8.63 2.98
N ASP A 131 2.84 9.05 3.34
CA ASP A 131 3.89 9.34 2.36
C ASP A 131 4.29 8.05 1.59
N MET A 132 4.35 6.91 2.28
CA MET A 132 4.58 5.60 1.64
C MET A 132 3.45 5.24 0.68
N LEU A 133 2.19 5.52 1.06
CA LEU A 133 1.05 5.30 0.19
C LEU A 133 1.11 6.18 -1.04
N ASP A 134 1.40 7.47 -0.87
CA ASP A 134 1.48 8.44 -1.97
C ASP A 134 2.59 8.06 -2.96
N MET A 135 3.77 7.67 -2.47
CA MET A 135 4.84 7.15 -3.32
C MET A 135 4.42 5.90 -4.10
N CYS A 136 3.71 4.97 -3.46
CA CYS A 136 3.21 3.77 -4.13
C CYS A 136 2.13 4.10 -5.17
N ASN A 137 1.21 5.02 -4.86
CA ASN A 137 0.17 5.48 -5.78
C ASN A 137 0.78 6.17 -7.02
N GLU A 138 1.78 7.02 -6.80
CA GLU A 138 2.49 7.70 -7.90
C GLU A 138 3.23 6.69 -8.80
N ALA A 139 3.91 5.72 -8.19
CA ALA A 139 4.68 4.73 -8.93
C ALA A 139 3.81 3.76 -9.73
N LEU A 140 2.69 3.29 -9.16
CA LEU A 140 1.88 2.23 -9.75
C LEU A 140 0.59 2.74 -10.42
N THR A 141 0.09 3.91 -10.08
CA THR A 141 -1.09 4.57 -10.69
C THR A 141 -2.35 3.68 -10.80
N THR A 142 -2.49 2.66 -9.94
CA THR A 142 -3.51 1.62 -10.05
C THR A 142 -4.11 1.27 -8.68
N GLU A 143 -4.75 2.23 -8.03
CA GLU A 143 -5.42 2.01 -6.75
C GLU A 143 -6.53 0.96 -6.83
N THR A 144 -6.80 0.30 -5.71
CA THR A 144 -7.99 -0.52 -5.54
C THR A 144 -9.14 0.33 -5.02
N LEU A 145 -10.35 0.08 -5.49
CA LEU A 145 -11.54 0.74 -4.96
C LEU A 145 -12.12 -0.08 -3.81
N VAL A 146 -12.33 0.56 -2.67
CA VAL A 146 -13.01 -0.04 -1.49
C VAL A 146 -14.51 0.18 -1.51
N PHE A 147 -14.96 1.22 -2.21
CA PHE A 147 -16.35 1.55 -2.42
C PHE A 147 -16.62 1.69 -3.92
N CYS A 148 -17.61 0.95 -4.44
CA CYS A 148 -17.88 0.93 -5.87
C CYS A 148 -19.37 0.67 -6.12
N LYS A 149 -20.07 1.63 -6.70
CA LYS A 149 -21.37 1.45 -7.33
C LYS A 149 -21.21 1.32 -8.85
N ARG A 150 -22.26 1.02 -9.57
CA ARG A 150 -22.21 0.84 -11.03
C ARG A 150 -21.56 2.02 -11.79
N GLN A 151 -21.83 3.24 -11.35
CA GLN A 151 -21.22 4.44 -11.94
C GLN A 151 -19.71 4.54 -11.68
N ASP A 152 -19.25 4.02 -10.53
CA ASP A 152 -17.82 3.95 -10.19
C ASP A 152 -17.14 2.85 -11.00
N GLU A 153 -17.79 1.70 -11.21
CA GLU A 153 -17.31 0.62 -12.08
C GLU A 153 -17.07 1.12 -13.52
N GLN A 154 -18.01 1.90 -14.04
CA GLN A 154 -17.89 2.49 -15.39
C GLN A 154 -16.71 3.47 -15.45
N ALA A 155 -16.55 4.33 -14.43
CA ALA A 155 -15.43 5.27 -14.36
C ALA A 155 -14.09 4.55 -14.28
N PHE A 156 -14.01 3.52 -13.43
CA PHE A 156 -12.83 2.68 -13.27
C PHE A 156 -12.46 1.95 -14.57
N ALA A 157 -13.44 1.35 -15.24
CA ALA A 157 -13.23 0.68 -16.52
C ALA A 157 -12.71 1.65 -17.60
N GLN A 158 -13.24 2.88 -17.66
CA GLN A 158 -12.77 3.91 -18.58
C GLN A 158 -11.34 4.35 -18.27
N ALA A 159 -11.03 4.61 -16.99
CA ALA A 159 -9.69 4.99 -16.58
C ALA A 159 -8.66 3.89 -16.91
N ARG A 160 -8.99 2.63 -16.63
CA ARG A 160 -8.12 1.49 -16.97
C ARG A 160 -7.94 1.30 -18.47
N ARG A 161 -8.95 1.54 -19.27
CA ARG A 161 -8.82 1.50 -20.72
C ARG A 161 -7.80 2.52 -21.23
N LEU A 162 -7.82 3.74 -20.68
CA LEU A 162 -6.87 4.79 -21.04
C LEU A 162 -5.45 4.45 -20.58
N LEU A 163 -5.28 3.90 -19.38
CA LEU A 163 -3.98 3.43 -18.88
C LEU A 163 -3.45 2.30 -19.77
N PHE A 164 -4.29 1.33 -20.10
CA PHE A 164 -3.93 0.21 -20.97
C PHE A 164 -3.48 0.68 -22.36
N GLN A 165 -4.17 1.66 -22.96
CA GLN A 165 -3.73 2.26 -24.22
C GLN A 165 -2.38 2.96 -24.12
N LYS A 166 -2.08 3.63 -22.97
CA LYS A 166 -0.75 4.20 -22.72
C LYS A 166 0.34 3.14 -22.63
N TYR A 167 0.10 2.02 -21.95
CA TYR A 167 1.07 0.92 -21.84
C TYR A 167 1.33 0.21 -23.19
N LEU A 168 0.34 0.12 -24.07
CA LEU A 168 0.53 -0.43 -25.42
C LEU A 168 1.44 0.45 -26.30
N THR A 169 1.51 1.75 -26.04
CA THR A 169 2.41 2.67 -26.76
C THR A 169 3.84 2.66 -26.19
N PHE A 170 4.06 2.16 -25.00
CA PHE A 170 5.40 1.90 -24.45
C PHE A 170 5.85 0.48 -24.80
N ARG A 171 6.11 0.22 -26.06
CA ARG A 171 6.90 -0.95 -26.41
C ARG A 171 8.31 -0.74 -25.89
N PHE A 172 8.73 -1.56 -24.92
CA PHE A 172 10.15 -1.72 -24.66
C PHE A 172 10.80 -2.17 -25.96
N PRO A 173 11.87 -1.54 -26.41
CA PRO A 173 12.66 -2.09 -27.50
C PRO A 173 13.15 -3.45 -27.02
N VAL A 174 12.69 -4.52 -27.68
CA VAL A 174 13.26 -5.85 -27.49
C VAL A 174 14.66 -5.78 -28.10
N PRO A 175 15.72 -6.17 -27.37
CA PRO A 175 17.07 -6.19 -27.90
C PRO A 175 17.23 -7.19 -29.04
#